data_f3fe517e4aa5b500cf7bdeb5d433a69c
#
_entry.id   f3fe517e4aa5b500cf7bdeb5d433a69c
#
_cell.length_a   1.000
_cell.length_b   1.000
_cell.length_c   1.000
_cell.angle_alpha   90.00
_cell.angle_beta   90.00
_cell.angle_gamma   90.00
#
_symmetry.space_group_name_H-M   'P 1'
#
loop_
_entity.id
_entity.type
_entity.pdbx_description
1 polymer ?
#
loop_
_entity_poly.entity_id
_entity_poly.type
_entity_poly.pdbx_seq_one_letter_code
_entity_poly.pdbx_strand_id
1 'polypeptide(L)'
;MKSDIEIARSVAMDRIEKVAERAGIDAECLDHYGKYIAKLPLSIVDEAKVKKSRLILVTAITATKAGIGKTTVSVGLALGLNRIGKRVSVALREPSLGPCFGVKGGAAGGGYAQVVPMEKINLHFTGDFHAITSAHNMISALLDNYLYQHEAEGFGLKTVVWRRVLDVNDRALRDVVIGLGPRTNGVTRQTGFDITAASELMAIVCLASDLADLERRIGNILLGFTYDDKPFTVKDMGVEGAITVLLKAAMKPNLVQTIEHTPAFIHGGPFANIAHGCNSIVATKEAMSCSDYVVTEAGFSADLGAEKFYDIKCRKSGLQPSLTILVATVQGLKVQGGVDYAVVKEENVAAVEAGFENLDKHLRNIRKFGQTVIVAINRFPSDTDAEVAAIETHCRRLGVGFAVNRAFSEGGAGAEELARLVVDTIEREPSAPLRFAYADSDSIEEKVVKVATEIYGATSVVFSTSARRMMQTLERNGMGHFPVCIAKTQYSFSTDPKRMGAADGFELQVNDVIVNSGAEMIVVVAGDILRMPGLPKKPMALNIRIKDGLIEGLS
;
A
#
# COMPACT_ATOMS: atom_id res chain seq x y z
N MET A 1 4.10 15.59 -25.66
CA MET A 1 3.48 14.30 -25.29
C MET A 1 2.13 14.65 -24.67
N LYS A 2 1.07 13.86 -24.92
CA LYS A 2 -0.24 14.05 -24.26
C LYS A 2 -0.07 13.84 -22.76
N SER A 3 -0.84 14.56 -21.94
CA SER A 3 -0.91 14.33 -20.49
C SER A 3 -1.62 13.01 -20.17
N ASP A 4 -1.44 12.49 -18.96
CA ASP A 4 -2.06 11.22 -18.53
C ASP A 4 -3.59 11.27 -18.67
N ILE A 5 -4.22 12.39 -18.29
CA ILE A 5 -5.67 12.58 -18.42
C ILE A 5 -6.12 12.64 -19.89
N GLU A 6 -5.33 13.25 -20.79
CA GLU A 6 -5.64 13.28 -22.23
C GLU A 6 -5.52 11.89 -22.86
N ILE A 7 -4.53 11.09 -22.43
CA ILE A 7 -4.38 9.70 -22.86
C ILE A 7 -5.59 8.89 -22.37
N ALA A 8 -5.92 8.97 -21.09
CA ALA A 8 -7.07 8.27 -20.51
C ALA A 8 -8.39 8.59 -21.23
N ARG A 9 -8.63 9.85 -21.56
CA ARG A 9 -9.83 10.29 -22.31
C ARG A 9 -9.86 9.84 -23.76
N SER A 10 -8.71 9.59 -24.38
CA SER A 10 -8.65 9.12 -25.77
C SER A 10 -9.02 7.65 -25.94
N VAL A 11 -9.19 6.90 -24.85
CA VAL A 11 -9.51 5.47 -24.86
C VAL A 11 -11.02 5.24 -25.02
N ALA A 12 -11.41 4.44 -25.99
CA ALA A 12 -12.77 3.90 -26.11
C ALA A 12 -12.95 2.77 -25.09
N MET A 13 -13.41 3.09 -23.87
CA MET A 13 -13.62 2.10 -22.82
C MET A 13 -14.71 1.10 -23.18
N ASP A 14 -14.46 -0.18 -22.94
CA ASP A 14 -15.49 -1.20 -22.99
C ASP A 14 -16.46 -1.06 -21.81
N ARG A 15 -17.72 -1.44 -22.00
CA ARG A 15 -18.68 -1.52 -20.90
C ARG A 15 -18.21 -2.57 -19.88
N ILE A 16 -18.54 -2.37 -18.63
CA ILE A 16 -18.03 -3.19 -17.54
C ILE A 16 -18.44 -4.67 -17.64
N GLU A 17 -19.60 -4.94 -18.26
CA GLU A 17 -20.09 -6.30 -18.51
C GLU A 17 -19.12 -7.06 -19.44
N LYS A 18 -18.55 -6.38 -20.45
CA LYS A 18 -17.57 -6.98 -21.36
C LYS A 18 -16.21 -7.23 -20.69
N VAL A 19 -15.84 -6.36 -19.75
CA VAL A 19 -14.63 -6.55 -18.93
C VAL A 19 -14.81 -7.76 -18.01
N ALA A 20 -16.00 -7.89 -17.39
CA ALA A 20 -16.35 -9.03 -16.56
C ALA A 20 -16.32 -10.34 -17.34
N GLU A 21 -16.88 -10.36 -18.56
CA GLU A 21 -16.83 -11.53 -19.48
C GLU A 21 -15.39 -11.98 -19.74
N ARG A 22 -14.45 -11.03 -20.03
CA ARG A 22 -13.02 -11.36 -20.19
C ARG A 22 -12.38 -11.96 -18.94
N ALA A 23 -12.84 -11.54 -17.77
CA ALA A 23 -12.41 -12.08 -16.48
C ALA A 23 -13.12 -13.41 -16.15
N GLY A 24 -14.09 -13.85 -16.96
CA GLY A 24 -14.90 -15.03 -16.69
C GLY A 24 -15.88 -14.83 -15.52
N ILE A 25 -16.33 -13.60 -15.30
CA ILE A 25 -17.31 -13.21 -14.27
C ILE A 25 -18.67 -13.05 -14.94
N ASP A 26 -19.70 -13.65 -14.35
CA ASP A 26 -21.07 -13.49 -14.82
C ASP A 26 -21.55 -12.05 -14.58
N ALA A 27 -22.11 -11.43 -15.62
CA ALA A 27 -22.61 -10.06 -15.57
C ALA A 27 -23.76 -9.88 -14.55
N GLU A 28 -24.54 -10.93 -14.27
CA GLU A 28 -25.61 -10.93 -13.25
C GLU A 28 -25.05 -10.71 -11.81
N CYS A 29 -23.77 -11.01 -11.60
CA CYS A 29 -23.12 -10.82 -10.30
C CYS A 29 -22.65 -9.37 -10.06
N LEU A 30 -22.70 -8.50 -11.07
CA LEU A 30 -22.14 -7.15 -11.02
C LEU A 30 -23.06 -6.18 -10.27
N ASP A 31 -22.50 -5.46 -9.30
CA ASP A 31 -23.13 -4.31 -8.65
C ASP A 31 -22.62 -3.03 -9.37
N HIS A 32 -23.42 -2.51 -10.31
CA HIS A 32 -22.99 -1.47 -11.25
C HIS A 32 -22.83 -0.09 -10.60
N TYR A 33 -21.70 0.55 -10.84
CA TYR A 33 -21.41 1.95 -10.53
C TYR A 33 -21.24 2.77 -11.81
N GLY A 34 -22.28 2.74 -12.64
CA GLY A 34 -22.30 3.34 -13.97
C GLY A 34 -21.83 2.37 -15.06
N LYS A 35 -21.35 2.89 -16.21
CA LYS A 35 -21.07 2.09 -17.40
C LYS A 35 -19.75 1.30 -17.37
N TYR A 36 -18.80 1.74 -16.56
CA TYR A 36 -17.39 1.33 -16.65
C TYR A 36 -16.79 0.83 -15.33
N ILE A 37 -17.60 0.77 -14.28
CA ILE A 37 -17.20 0.36 -12.93
C ILE A 37 -18.27 -0.55 -12.36
N ALA A 38 -17.87 -1.63 -11.71
CA ALA A 38 -18.76 -2.46 -10.90
C ALA A 38 -18.05 -2.92 -9.62
N LYS A 39 -18.82 -3.16 -8.56
CA LYS A 39 -18.36 -3.92 -7.41
C LYS A 39 -18.65 -5.40 -7.59
N LEU A 40 -17.79 -6.21 -7.02
CA LEU A 40 -17.81 -7.67 -7.14
C LEU A 40 -18.26 -8.33 -5.82
N PRO A 41 -19.08 -9.37 -5.87
CA PRO A 41 -19.46 -10.11 -4.66
C PRO A 41 -18.29 -10.98 -4.17
N LEU A 42 -18.11 -11.08 -2.86
CA LEU A 42 -17.04 -11.87 -2.23
C LEU A 42 -17.06 -13.35 -2.62
N SER A 43 -18.21 -13.85 -3.11
CA SER A 43 -18.39 -15.23 -3.56
C SER A 43 -17.62 -15.60 -4.85
N ILE A 44 -16.99 -14.64 -5.51
CA ILE A 44 -16.11 -14.90 -6.68
C ILE A 44 -14.83 -15.64 -6.25
N VAL A 45 -14.39 -15.48 -5.01
CA VAL A 45 -13.19 -16.15 -4.51
C VAL A 45 -13.35 -17.67 -4.56
N ASP A 46 -12.50 -18.32 -5.34
CA ASP A 46 -12.38 -19.77 -5.49
C ASP A 46 -10.95 -20.18 -5.09
N GLU A 47 -10.79 -20.74 -3.90
CA GLU A 47 -9.49 -21.12 -3.35
C GLU A 47 -8.77 -22.18 -4.20
N ALA A 48 -9.49 -23.01 -4.96
CA ALA A 48 -8.88 -23.99 -5.86
C ALA A 48 -8.25 -23.31 -7.09
N LYS A 49 -8.85 -22.23 -7.59
CA LYS A 49 -8.31 -21.40 -8.66
C LYS A 49 -7.17 -20.51 -8.15
N VAL A 50 -7.32 -19.93 -6.95
CA VAL A 50 -6.26 -19.13 -6.30
C VAL A 50 -4.95 -19.92 -6.21
N LYS A 51 -4.99 -21.20 -5.81
CA LYS A 51 -3.81 -22.07 -5.73
C LYS A 51 -3.12 -22.35 -7.08
N LYS A 52 -3.86 -22.24 -8.19
CA LYS A 52 -3.33 -22.49 -9.55
C LYS A 52 -2.82 -21.22 -10.23
N SER A 53 -3.34 -20.08 -9.84
CA SER A 53 -2.98 -18.79 -10.43
C SER A 53 -1.56 -18.36 -9.99
N ARG A 54 -0.86 -17.65 -10.87
CA ARG A 54 0.50 -17.14 -10.65
C ARG A 54 0.45 -15.70 -10.17
N LEU A 55 0.72 -15.49 -8.89
CA LEU A 55 0.79 -14.15 -8.30
C LEU A 55 2.17 -13.56 -8.52
N ILE A 56 2.24 -12.35 -9.08
CA ILE A 56 3.48 -11.60 -9.35
C ILE A 56 3.43 -10.34 -8.50
N LEU A 57 4.42 -10.19 -7.61
CA LEU A 57 4.56 -8.97 -6.82
C LEU A 57 5.47 -7.98 -7.55
N VAL A 58 5.02 -6.73 -7.70
CA VAL A 58 5.84 -5.61 -8.17
C VAL A 58 6.20 -4.72 -6.98
N THR A 59 7.49 -4.55 -6.77
CA THR A 59 8.07 -3.67 -5.76
C THR A 59 9.15 -2.80 -6.39
N ALA A 60 9.92 -2.03 -5.62
CA ALA A 60 10.94 -1.15 -6.17
C ALA A 60 12.16 -1.03 -5.26
N ILE A 61 13.24 -0.45 -5.81
CA ILE A 61 14.35 0.11 -5.05
C ILE A 61 13.87 1.26 -4.15
N THR A 62 14.72 1.78 -3.28
CA THR A 62 14.40 2.91 -2.40
C THR A 62 13.77 4.07 -3.16
N ALA A 63 12.65 4.58 -2.66
CA ALA A 63 11.88 5.64 -3.31
C ALA A 63 12.69 6.93 -3.48
N THR A 64 12.40 7.67 -4.55
CA THR A 64 12.96 8.99 -4.81
C THR A 64 11.85 10.02 -4.99
N LYS A 65 12.18 11.31 -4.92
CA LYS A 65 11.19 12.39 -5.15
C LYS A 65 10.56 12.35 -6.55
N ALA A 66 11.29 11.86 -7.55
CA ALA A 66 10.79 11.70 -8.92
C ALA A 66 9.79 10.53 -9.07
N GLY A 67 9.73 9.65 -8.06
CA GLY A 67 9.00 8.39 -8.15
C GLY A 67 9.79 7.32 -8.92
N ILE A 68 9.40 6.05 -8.77
CA ILE A 68 10.04 4.92 -9.47
C ILE A 68 9.12 4.34 -10.55
N GLY A 69 7.82 4.70 -10.52
CA GLY A 69 6.85 4.26 -11.52
C GLY A 69 6.39 2.80 -11.37
N LYS A 70 6.29 2.28 -10.13
CA LYS A 70 5.80 0.91 -9.87
C LYS A 70 4.46 0.60 -10.52
N THR A 71 3.46 1.45 -10.32
CA THR A 71 2.11 1.25 -10.87
C THR A 71 2.13 1.21 -12.39
N THR A 72 2.95 2.08 -13.02
CA THR A 72 3.17 2.05 -14.49
C THR A 72 3.76 0.71 -14.93
N VAL A 73 4.74 0.17 -14.18
CA VAL A 73 5.31 -1.16 -14.49
C VAL A 73 4.31 -2.28 -14.21
N SER A 74 3.54 -2.19 -13.12
CA SER A 74 2.52 -3.20 -12.78
C SER A 74 1.43 -3.30 -13.86
N VAL A 75 0.89 -2.15 -14.26
CA VAL A 75 -0.11 -2.08 -15.34
C VAL A 75 0.53 -2.49 -16.66
N GLY A 76 1.72 -1.94 -16.99
CA GLY A 76 2.44 -2.27 -18.22
C GLY A 76 2.72 -3.77 -18.36
N LEU A 77 3.18 -4.43 -17.28
CA LEU A 77 3.38 -5.87 -17.27
C LEU A 77 2.08 -6.64 -17.52
N ALA A 78 0.97 -6.22 -16.91
CA ALA A 78 -0.32 -6.85 -17.18
C ALA A 78 -0.75 -6.68 -18.65
N LEU A 79 -0.55 -5.49 -19.24
CA LEU A 79 -0.76 -5.25 -20.67
C LEU A 79 0.13 -6.15 -21.52
N GLY A 80 1.42 -6.25 -21.22
CA GLY A 80 2.39 -7.09 -21.94
C GLY A 80 2.02 -8.58 -21.86
N LEU A 81 1.62 -9.08 -20.67
CA LEU A 81 1.15 -10.46 -20.50
C LEU A 81 -0.12 -10.74 -21.33
N ASN A 82 -1.06 -9.78 -21.35
CA ASN A 82 -2.26 -9.89 -22.17
C ASN A 82 -1.92 -9.95 -23.66
N ARG A 83 -0.99 -9.10 -24.14
CA ARG A 83 -0.54 -9.10 -25.55
C ARG A 83 0.14 -10.39 -26.00
N ILE A 84 0.86 -11.06 -25.11
CA ILE A 84 1.44 -12.40 -25.41
C ILE A 84 0.46 -13.55 -25.16
N GLY A 85 -0.85 -13.26 -25.04
CA GLY A 85 -1.93 -14.24 -24.98
C GLY A 85 -2.14 -14.89 -23.60
N LYS A 86 -1.63 -14.32 -22.51
CA LYS A 86 -1.88 -14.83 -21.15
C LYS A 86 -3.17 -14.24 -20.58
N ARG A 87 -3.95 -15.06 -19.87
CA ARG A 87 -5.08 -14.59 -19.06
C ARG A 87 -4.55 -13.91 -17.81
N VAL A 88 -4.64 -12.59 -17.75
CA VAL A 88 -4.05 -11.78 -16.71
C VAL A 88 -5.02 -10.73 -16.18
N SER A 89 -4.91 -10.42 -14.90
CA SER A 89 -5.53 -9.26 -14.25
C SER A 89 -4.50 -8.51 -13.42
N VAL A 90 -4.77 -7.23 -13.15
CA VAL A 90 -3.98 -6.44 -12.22
C VAL A 90 -4.80 -6.13 -10.97
N ALA A 91 -4.19 -6.26 -9.77
CA ALA A 91 -4.81 -5.96 -8.49
C ALA A 91 -4.05 -4.81 -7.80
N LEU A 92 -4.70 -3.66 -7.64
CA LEU A 92 -4.10 -2.40 -7.21
C LEU A 92 -4.81 -1.82 -5.98
N ARG A 93 -4.13 -0.84 -5.36
CA ARG A 93 -4.75 -0.01 -4.31
C ARG A 93 -5.58 1.11 -4.91
N GLU A 94 -6.62 1.50 -4.17
CA GLU A 94 -7.36 2.72 -4.42
C GLU A 94 -6.53 3.94 -3.97
N PRO A 95 -6.47 5.03 -4.77
CA PRO A 95 -5.75 6.24 -4.38
C PRO A 95 -6.50 7.04 -3.30
N SER A 96 -5.73 7.66 -2.39
CA SER A 96 -6.22 8.64 -1.40
C SER A 96 -6.21 10.05 -1.99
N LEU A 97 -7.19 10.88 -1.62
CA LEU A 97 -7.29 12.27 -2.07
C LEU A 97 -6.12 13.13 -1.58
N GLY A 98 -5.61 12.87 -0.38
CA GLY A 98 -4.51 13.63 0.20
C GLY A 98 -3.29 13.73 -0.73
N PRO A 99 -2.69 12.63 -1.20
CA PRO A 99 -1.63 12.66 -2.20
C PRO A 99 -2.03 13.26 -3.54
N CYS A 100 -3.25 12.98 -4.05
CA CYS A 100 -3.71 13.49 -5.34
C CYS A 100 -3.73 15.02 -5.39
N PHE A 101 -4.15 15.67 -4.31
CA PHE A 101 -4.18 17.13 -4.18
C PHE A 101 -2.92 17.71 -3.53
N GLY A 102 -2.05 16.86 -2.97
CA GLY A 102 -0.82 17.23 -2.24
C GLY A 102 0.43 17.22 -3.10
N VAL A 103 1.22 16.17 -2.97
CA VAL A 103 2.58 16.09 -3.53
C VAL A 103 2.66 15.27 -4.82
N LYS A 104 1.77 14.29 -4.99
CA LYS A 104 1.87 13.25 -6.00
C LYS A 104 0.52 13.06 -6.68
N GLY A 105 0.50 12.92 -7.99
CA GLY A 105 -0.69 12.50 -8.73
C GLY A 105 -1.27 11.17 -8.26
N GLY A 106 -2.39 10.78 -8.83
CA GLY A 106 -3.13 9.57 -8.49
C GLY A 106 -2.34 8.26 -8.66
N ALA A 107 -2.96 7.14 -8.29
CA ALA A 107 -2.35 5.81 -8.35
C ALA A 107 -2.87 4.96 -9.52
N ALA A 108 -3.41 5.57 -10.57
CA ALA A 108 -3.97 4.86 -11.74
C ALA A 108 -2.92 4.42 -12.78
N GLY A 109 -1.63 4.60 -12.53
CA GLY A 109 -0.55 4.43 -13.51
C GLY A 109 -0.22 5.73 -14.24
N GLY A 110 0.48 5.66 -15.38
CA GLY A 110 0.85 6.84 -16.16
C GLY A 110 1.15 6.51 -17.63
N GLY A 111 1.08 7.52 -18.50
CA GLY A 111 1.26 7.35 -19.94
C GLY A 111 0.27 6.35 -20.53
N TYR A 112 0.77 5.44 -21.34
CA TYR A 112 0.01 4.34 -21.94
C TYR A 112 -0.05 3.07 -21.05
N ALA A 113 0.27 3.18 -19.77
CA ALA A 113 0.10 2.13 -18.77
C ALA A 113 -0.79 2.62 -17.61
N GLN A 114 -2.07 2.80 -17.90
CA GLN A 114 -3.06 3.35 -16.96
C GLN A 114 -4.27 2.43 -16.80
N VAL A 115 -4.95 2.59 -15.65
CA VAL A 115 -6.28 2.06 -15.38
C VAL A 115 -7.31 3.16 -15.59
N VAL A 116 -8.43 2.82 -16.24
CA VAL A 116 -9.51 3.77 -16.56
C VAL A 116 -10.86 3.27 -16.01
N PRO A 117 -11.76 4.21 -15.63
CA PRO A 117 -11.75 5.68 -15.81
C PRO A 117 -10.90 6.42 -14.74
N MET A 118 -9.76 6.98 -15.14
CA MET A 118 -8.73 7.57 -14.26
C MET A 118 -9.29 8.68 -13.34
N GLU A 119 -10.09 9.58 -13.89
CA GLU A 119 -10.65 10.71 -13.12
C GLU A 119 -11.52 10.22 -11.95
N LYS A 120 -12.37 9.20 -12.19
CA LYS A 120 -13.23 8.63 -11.14
C LYS A 120 -12.41 7.89 -10.09
N ILE A 121 -11.41 7.10 -10.53
CA ILE A 121 -10.54 6.32 -9.63
C ILE A 121 -9.76 7.26 -8.70
N ASN A 122 -9.21 8.37 -9.21
CA ASN A 122 -8.40 9.30 -8.44
C ASN A 122 -9.19 10.25 -7.52
N LEU A 123 -10.52 10.31 -7.66
CA LEU A 123 -11.38 11.18 -6.84
C LEU A 123 -12.20 10.35 -5.84
N HIS A 124 -13.49 10.17 -6.10
CA HIS A 124 -14.39 9.50 -5.16
C HIS A 124 -14.67 8.04 -5.50
N PHE A 125 -14.27 7.60 -6.67
CA PHE A 125 -14.41 6.24 -7.22
C PHE A 125 -15.80 5.63 -6.97
N THR A 126 -15.92 4.72 -6.01
CA THR A 126 -17.18 4.08 -5.57
C THR A 126 -17.54 4.42 -4.12
N GLY A 127 -16.75 5.28 -3.47
CA GLY A 127 -17.02 5.77 -2.12
C GLY A 127 -16.39 4.94 -1.00
N ASP A 128 -15.45 4.04 -1.27
CA ASP A 128 -14.85 3.17 -0.24
C ASP A 128 -14.07 3.98 0.80
N PHE A 129 -13.27 4.96 0.39
CA PHE A 129 -12.60 5.89 1.31
C PHE A 129 -13.58 6.69 2.15
N HIS A 130 -14.70 7.15 1.56
CA HIS A 130 -15.75 7.84 2.30
C HIS A 130 -16.39 6.92 3.34
N ALA A 131 -16.73 5.68 2.98
CA ALA A 131 -17.31 4.71 3.90
C ALA A 131 -16.38 4.42 5.09
N ILE A 132 -15.08 4.22 4.82
CA ILE A 132 -14.05 4.00 5.85
C ILE A 132 -13.91 5.23 6.75
N THR A 133 -13.84 6.44 6.17
CA THR A 133 -13.77 7.70 6.93
C THR A 133 -15.00 7.87 7.83
N SER A 134 -16.19 7.63 7.29
CA SER A 134 -17.45 7.75 8.02
C SER A 134 -17.56 6.72 9.15
N ALA A 135 -17.25 5.46 8.87
CA ALA A 135 -17.27 4.38 9.87
C ALA A 135 -16.26 4.65 11.00
N HIS A 136 -15.04 5.08 10.67
CA HIS A 136 -14.01 5.41 11.65
C HIS A 136 -14.44 6.57 12.57
N ASN A 137 -14.97 7.63 12.00
CA ASN A 137 -15.44 8.79 12.76
C ASN A 137 -16.74 8.50 13.51
N MET A 138 -17.57 7.56 13.04
CA MET A 138 -18.72 7.07 13.78
C MET A 138 -18.30 6.35 15.07
N ILE A 139 -17.27 5.50 15.03
CA ILE A 139 -16.68 4.92 16.25
C ILE A 139 -16.23 6.02 17.22
N SER A 140 -15.55 7.07 16.70
CA SER A 140 -15.12 8.21 17.54
C SER A 140 -16.30 8.92 18.22
N ALA A 141 -17.37 9.17 17.46
CA ALA A 141 -18.56 9.84 17.97
C ALA A 141 -19.30 8.97 19.01
N LEU A 142 -19.42 7.66 18.75
CA LEU A 142 -20.02 6.70 19.66
C LEU A 142 -19.21 6.58 20.97
N LEU A 143 -17.89 6.56 20.87
CA LEU A 143 -17.00 6.55 22.04
C LEU A 143 -17.17 7.81 22.90
N ASP A 144 -17.13 9.00 22.28
CA ASP A 144 -17.31 10.26 23.00
C ASP A 144 -18.72 10.35 23.64
N ASN A 145 -19.74 9.87 22.94
CA ASN A 145 -21.09 9.75 23.52
C ASN A 145 -21.14 8.75 24.68
N TYR A 146 -20.49 7.60 24.54
CA TYR A 146 -20.43 6.59 25.60
C TYR A 146 -19.77 7.17 26.87
N LEU A 147 -18.63 7.84 26.73
CA LEU A 147 -17.94 8.50 27.84
C LEU A 147 -18.82 9.56 28.52
N TYR A 148 -19.54 10.37 27.74
CA TYR A 148 -20.43 11.40 28.24
C TYR A 148 -21.63 10.84 29.00
N GLN A 149 -22.29 9.82 28.45
CA GLN A 149 -23.53 9.26 29.03
C GLN A 149 -23.27 8.45 30.30
N HIS A 150 -22.10 7.77 30.40
CA HIS A 150 -21.79 6.90 31.56
C HIS A 150 -20.88 7.59 32.61
N GLU A 151 -20.56 8.87 32.43
CA GLU A 151 -19.76 9.62 33.40
C GLU A 151 -20.42 9.65 34.79
N ALA A 152 -21.74 9.82 34.84
CA ALA A 152 -22.50 9.82 36.09
C ALA A 152 -22.52 8.45 36.80
N GLU A 153 -22.24 7.38 36.09
CA GLU A 153 -22.11 6.01 36.61
C GLU A 153 -20.68 5.70 37.07
N GLY A 154 -19.78 6.69 36.97
CA GLY A 154 -18.36 6.56 37.32
C GLY A 154 -17.52 5.87 36.26
N PHE A 155 -18.03 5.68 35.02
CA PHE A 155 -17.24 5.13 33.94
C PHE A 155 -16.30 6.19 33.34
N GLY A 156 -15.07 5.76 33.07
CA GLY A 156 -14.08 6.57 32.38
C GLY A 156 -12.92 5.73 31.86
N LEU A 157 -12.21 6.24 30.87
CA LEU A 157 -10.99 5.64 30.38
C LEU A 157 -9.77 6.43 30.88
N LYS A 158 -8.79 5.72 31.42
CA LYS A 158 -7.49 6.27 31.80
C LYS A 158 -6.77 6.84 30.58
N THR A 159 -6.90 6.17 29.45
CA THR A 159 -6.29 6.57 28.18
C THR A 159 -7.24 6.24 27.03
N VAL A 160 -7.50 7.22 26.17
CA VAL A 160 -8.19 7.02 24.88
C VAL A 160 -7.14 7.02 23.79
N VAL A 161 -7.04 5.92 23.03
CA VAL A 161 -6.06 5.76 21.94
C VAL A 161 -6.67 6.00 20.56
N TRP A 162 -7.99 5.95 20.44
CA TRP A 162 -8.72 6.13 19.19
C TRP A 162 -8.78 7.62 18.79
N ARG A 163 -8.31 7.91 17.57
CA ARG A 163 -8.32 9.25 16.98
C ARG A 163 -9.44 9.36 15.95
N ARG A 164 -9.56 10.48 15.26
CA ARG A 164 -10.40 10.67 14.08
C ARG A 164 -9.59 10.53 12.80
N VAL A 165 -10.26 10.46 11.64
CA VAL A 165 -9.58 10.45 10.34
C VAL A 165 -10.22 11.42 9.36
N LEU A 166 -9.40 11.87 8.39
CA LEU A 166 -9.85 12.67 7.26
C LEU A 166 -8.94 12.35 6.05
N ASP A 167 -9.52 12.18 4.85
CA ASP A 167 -8.74 11.83 3.66
C ASP A 167 -8.16 13.06 2.93
N VAL A 168 -7.51 13.92 3.69
CA VAL A 168 -6.76 15.09 3.20
C VAL A 168 -5.45 15.24 3.98
N ASN A 169 -4.51 16.01 3.42
CA ASN A 169 -3.29 16.39 4.11
C ASN A 169 -3.52 17.69 4.88
N ASP A 170 -3.72 17.60 6.20
CA ASP A 170 -3.97 18.77 7.05
C ASP A 170 -3.16 18.71 8.36
N ARG A 171 -2.02 19.42 8.38
CA ARG A 171 -1.15 19.49 9.55
C ARG A 171 -1.77 20.15 10.78
N ALA A 172 -2.79 20.99 10.60
CA ALA A 172 -3.45 21.68 11.71
C ALA A 172 -4.32 20.74 12.56
N LEU A 173 -4.68 19.56 12.01
CA LEU A 173 -5.50 18.57 12.68
C LEU A 173 -4.69 17.52 13.47
N ARG A 174 -3.36 17.60 13.50
CA ARG A 174 -2.53 16.63 14.23
C ARG A 174 -2.86 16.55 15.71
N ASP A 175 -3.09 17.72 16.31
CA ASP A 175 -3.50 17.84 17.70
C ASP A 175 -4.63 18.87 17.81
N VAL A 176 -5.76 18.44 18.39
CA VAL A 176 -6.97 19.26 18.57
C VAL A 176 -7.55 19.02 19.97
N VAL A 177 -8.31 19.97 20.45
CA VAL A 177 -9.12 19.81 21.66
C VAL A 177 -10.59 19.72 21.24
N ILE A 178 -11.28 18.69 21.69
CA ILE A 178 -12.72 18.47 21.43
C ILE A 178 -13.54 18.66 22.72
N GLY A 179 -14.87 18.78 22.57
CA GLY A 179 -15.79 18.96 23.71
C GLY A 179 -15.68 20.33 24.40
N LEU A 180 -15.13 21.36 23.70
CA LEU A 180 -15.05 22.73 24.25
C LEU A 180 -16.44 23.37 24.35
N GLY A 181 -16.66 24.15 25.41
CA GLY A 181 -17.90 24.89 25.64
C GLY A 181 -18.75 24.26 26.75
N PRO A 182 -20.08 24.34 26.67
CA PRO A 182 -20.94 23.80 27.73
C PRO A 182 -20.81 22.27 27.83
N ARG A 183 -21.11 21.72 29.02
CA ARG A 183 -21.03 20.26 29.29
C ARG A 183 -21.79 19.43 28.27
N THR A 184 -22.84 19.95 27.68
CA THR A 184 -23.61 19.27 26.61
C THR A 184 -22.81 19.00 25.34
N ASN A 185 -21.63 19.59 25.20
CA ASN A 185 -20.70 19.32 24.07
C ASN A 185 -19.84 18.05 24.32
N GLY A 186 -20.00 17.39 25.48
CA GLY A 186 -19.27 16.17 25.83
C GLY A 186 -18.08 16.41 26.78
N VAL A 187 -17.23 15.40 26.91
CA VAL A 187 -16.04 15.44 27.76
C VAL A 187 -14.89 16.12 27.01
N THR A 188 -14.37 17.22 27.60
CA THR A 188 -13.23 17.95 27.01
C THR A 188 -11.96 17.09 27.07
N ARG A 189 -11.33 16.85 25.93
CA ARG A 189 -10.06 16.12 25.85
C ARG A 189 -9.23 16.49 24.63
N GLN A 190 -7.93 16.27 24.70
CA GLN A 190 -7.05 16.34 23.55
C GLN A 190 -7.20 15.09 22.70
N THR A 191 -7.15 15.24 21.40
CA THR A 191 -7.13 14.18 20.39
C THR A 191 -6.44 14.69 19.13
N GLY A 192 -6.65 14.03 17.99
CA GLY A 192 -6.16 14.50 16.69
C GLY A 192 -6.77 13.68 15.57
N PHE A 193 -6.31 13.95 14.36
CA PHE A 193 -6.72 13.24 13.15
C PHE A 193 -5.53 12.55 12.50
N ASP A 194 -5.76 11.37 11.96
CA ASP A 194 -4.87 10.70 11.03
C ASP A 194 -5.46 10.78 9.62
N ILE A 195 -4.66 10.53 8.58
CA ILE A 195 -5.20 10.40 7.23
C ILE A 195 -5.95 9.07 7.10
N THR A 196 -7.04 9.03 6.33
CA THR A 196 -7.89 7.81 6.21
C THR A 196 -7.10 6.58 5.76
N ALA A 197 -6.06 6.74 4.92
CA ALA A 197 -5.17 5.65 4.50
C ALA A 197 -4.34 5.05 5.66
N ALA A 198 -4.26 5.71 6.83
CA ALA A 198 -3.64 5.22 8.07
C ALA A 198 -4.66 4.64 9.06
N SER A 199 -5.94 4.67 8.72
CA SER A 199 -7.03 4.13 9.55
C SER A 199 -6.85 2.64 9.81
N GLU A 200 -7.13 2.21 11.05
CA GLU A 200 -7.22 0.78 11.35
C GLU A 200 -8.33 0.11 10.55
N LEU A 201 -9.48 0.78 10.32
CA LEU A 201 -10.56 0.24 9.47
C LEU A 201 -10.10 0.04 8.01
N MET A 202 -9.23 0.89 7.47
CA MET A 202 -8.61 0.67 6.16
C MET A 202 -7.80 -0.64 6.15
N ALA A 203 -7.01 -0.89 7.20
CA ALA A 203 -6.26 -2.13 7.34
C ALA A 203 -7.18 -3.34 7.51
N ILE A 204 -8.25 -3.22 8.30
CA ILE A 204 -9.24 -4.27 8.51
C ILE A 204 -9.92 -4.66 7.20
N VAL A 205 -10.44 -3.70 6.42
CA VAL A 205 -11.05 -3.96 5.10
C VAL A 205 -10.08 -4.66 4.15
N CYS A 206 -8.79 -4.33 4.21
CA CYS A 206 -7.77 -4.97 3.38
C CYS A 206 -7.39 -6.40 3.84
N LEU A 207 -7.54 -6.72 5.12
CA LEU A 207 -7.10 -7.98 5.72
C LEU A 207 -8.26 -8.96 6.03
N ALA A 208 -9.50 -8.47 6.07
CA ALA A 208 -10.67 -9.32 6.30
C ALA A 208 -10.95 -10.24 5.10
N SER A 209 -11.43 -11.44 5.38
CA SER A 209 -11.79 -12.46 4.39
C SER A 209 -13.23 -12.38 3.92
N ASP A 210 -14.14 -11.98 4.81
CA ASP A 210 -15.58 -11.91 4.60
C ASP A 210 -16.25 -10.95 5.60
N LEU A 211 -17.59 -10.84 5.54
CA LEU A 211 -18.33 -9.93 6.42
C LEU A 211 -18.31 -10.36 7.89
N ALA A 212 -18.27 -11.65 8.18
CA ALA A 212 -18.21 -12.13 9.56
C ALA A 212 -16.84 -11.85 10.19
N ASP A 213 -15.75 -12.06 9.44
CA ASP A 213 -14.40 -11.68 9.85
C ASP A 213 -14.25 -10.15 9.98
N LEU A 214 -14.90 -9.38 9.09
CA LEU A 214 -14.95 -7.92 9.18
C LEU A 214 -15.59 -7.48 10.51
N GLU A 215 -16.75 -7.99 10.86
CA GLU A 215 -17.47 -7.66 12.10
C GLU A 215 -16.67 -8.07 13.35
N ARG A 216 -16.11 -9.28 13.36
CA ARG A 216 -15.24 -9.76 14.43
C ARG A 216 -14.05 -8.82 14.65
N ARG A 217 -13.37 -8.40 13.57
CA ARG A 217 -12.22 -7.49 13.62
C ARG A 217 -12.63 -6.12 14.12
N ILE A 218 -13.75 -5.58 13.65
CA ILE A 218 -14.29 -4.30 14.14
C ILE A 218 -14.57 -4.37 15.64
N GLY A 219 -15.18 -5.44 16.13
CA GLY A 219 -15.42 -5.65 17.56
C GLY A 219 -14.14 -5.61 18.40
N ASN A 220 -13.04 -6.11 17.85
CA ASN A 220 -11.74 -6.18 18.54
C ASN A 220 -10.93 -4.85 18.51
N ILE A 221 -11.39 -3.80 17.85
CA ILE A 221 -10.71 -2.50 17.81
C ILE A 221 -10.55 -1.95 19.22
N LEU A 222 -9.32 -1.65 19.62
CA LEU A 222 -8.99 -1.03 20.90
C LEU A 222 -9.29 0.48 20.86
N LEU A 223 -10.13 0.95 21.79
CA LEU A 223 -10.49 2.36 21.92
C LEU A 223 -9.71 3.07 23.03
N GLY A 224 -9.32 2.32 24.06
CA GLY A 224 -8.59 2.85 25.20
C GLY A 224 -8.36 1.79 26.26
N PHE A 225 -7.86 2.26 27.40
CA PHE A 225 -7.65 1.44 28.59
C PHE A 225 -8.42 2.01 29.78
N THR A 226 -9.03 1.14 30.57
CA THR A 226 -9.67 1.48 31.85
C THR A 226 -8.62 1.87 32.88
N TYR A 227 -9.04 2.36 34.04
CA TYR A 227 -8.13 2.67 35.16
C TYR A 227 -7.42 1.43 35.72
N ASP A 228 -7.96 0.24 35.48
CA ASP A 228 -7.33 -1.05 35.83
C ASP A 228 -6.42 -1.60 34.72
N ASP A 229 -6.07 -0.77 33.73
CA ASP A 229 -5.26 -1.14 32.55
C ASP A 229 -5.86 -2.26 31.67
N LYS A 230 -7.19 -2.47 31.73
CA LYS A 230 -7.90 -3.40 30.85
C LYS A 230 -8.24 -2.73 29.52
N PRO A 231 -8.11 -3.44 28.39
CA PRO A 231 -8.53 -2.91 27.09
C PRO A 231 -10.04 -2.68 27.08
N PHE A 232 -10.47 -1.58 26.46
CA PHE A 232 -11.84 -1.22 26.15
C PHE A 232 -11.98 -1.15 24.62
N THR A 233 -12.89 -1.94 24.07
CA THR A 233 -12.99 -2.18 22.63
C THR A 233 -14.33 -1.71 22.06
N VAL A 234 -14.49 -1.75 20.72
CA VAL A 234 -15.76 -1.48 20.04
C VAL A 234 -16.84 -2.46 20.50
N LYS A 235 -16.49 -3.72 20.75
CA LYS A 235 -17.41 -4.75 21.27
C LYS A 235 -17.95 -4.39 22.66
N ASP A 236 -17.14 -3.76 23.51
CA ASP A 236 -17.62 -3.32 24.85
C ASP A 236 -18.68 -2.22 24.74
N MET A 237 -18.72 -1.48 23.64
CA MET A 237 -19.81 -0.54 23.33
C MET A 237 -21.02 -1.23 22.63
N GLY A 238 -20.85 -2.44 22.10
CA GLY A 238 -21.90 -3.20 21.40
C GLY A 238 -22.33 -2.58 20.06
N VAL A 239 -21.40 -1.97 19.31
CA VAL A 239 -21.70 -1.22 18.08
C VAL A 239 -21.04 -1.78 16.82
N GLU A 240 -20.33 -2.91 16.93
CA GLU A 240 -19.60 -3.54 15.82
C GLU A 240 -20.48 -3.83 14.61
N GLY A 241 -21.71 -4.30 14.82
CA GLY A 241 -22.67 -4.57 13.76
C GLY A 241 -23.08 -3.30 12.99
N ALA A 242 -23.29 -2.18 13.68
CA ALA A 242 -23.62 -0.90 13.04
C ALA A 242 -22.47 -0.39 12.17
N ILE A 243 -21.23 -0.52 12.64
CA ILE A 243 -20.03 -0.14 11.88
C ILE A 243 -19.82 -1.06 10.67
N THR A 244 -20.08 -2.36 10.81
CA THR A 244 -20.04 -3.34 9.71
C THR A 244 -21.02 -2.98 8.60
N VAL A 245 -22.24 -2.53 8.95
CA VAL A 245 -23.23 -2.08 7.97
C VAL A 245 -22.71 -0.93 7.11
N LEU A 246 -22.03 0.06 7.70
CA LEU A 246 -21.41 1.17 6.97
C LEU A 246 -20.34 0.71 5.97
N LEU A 247 -19.65 -0.40 6.24
CA LEU A 247 -18.57 -0.94 5.43
C LEU A 247 -19.01 -2.06 4.48
N LYS A 248 -20.26 -2.51 4.53
CA LYS A 248 -20.76 -3.65 3.72
C LYS A 248 -20.46 -3.51 2.23
N ALA A 249 -20.70 -2.33 1.64
CA ALA A 249 -20.41 -2.08 0.24
C ALA A 249 -18.91 -1.88 -0.01
N ALA A 250 -18.20 -1.21 0.92
CA ALA A 250 -16.76 -0.97 0.82
C ALA A 250 -15.92 -2.26 0.98
N MET A 251 -16.51 -3.36 1.47
CA MET A 251 -15.83 -4.67 1.53
C MET A 251 -15.72 -5.35 0.17
N LYS A 252 -16.54 -4.94 -0.80
CA LYS A 252 -16.55 -5.50 -2.17
C LYS A 252 -15.49 -4.82 -3.03
N PRO A 253 -14.57 -5.57 -3.67
CA PRO A 253 -13.62 -5.02 -4.64
C PRO A 253 -14.28 -4.35 -5.84
N ASN A 254 -13.55 -3.44 -6.46
CA ASN A 254 -13.98 -2.71 -7.65
C ASN A 254 -13.34 -3.31 -8.90
N LEU A 255 -14.15 -3.66 -9.90
CA LEU A 255 -13.73 -4.06 -11.22
C LEU A 255 -13.74 -2.84 -12.15
N VAL A 256 -12.62 -2.65 -12.86
CA VAL A 256 -12.42 -1.67 -13.93
C VAL A 256 -11.52 -2.27 -15.01
N GLN A 257 -10.98 -1.46 -15.90
CA GLN A 257 -10.11 -1.92 -16.99
C GLN A 257 -8.87 -1.05 -17.14
N THR A 258 -7.84 -1.60 -17.74
CA THR A 258 -6.71 -0.83 -18.26
C THR A 258 -7.07 -0.18 -19.59
N ILE A 259 -6.21 0.71 -20.08
CA ILE A 259 -6.42 1.34 -21.41
C ILE A 259 -6.40 0.35 -22.58
N GLU A 260 -5.83 -0.85 -22.44
CA GLU A 260 -5.87 -1.95 -23.42
C GLU A 260 -6.86 -3.05 -22.98
N HIS A 261 -7.84 -2.71 -22.15
CA HIS A 261 -8.98 -3.55 -21.73
C HIS A 261 -8.64 -4.80 -20.90
N THR A 262 -7.46 -4.87 -20.30
CA THR A 262 -7.14 -5.90 -19.31
C THR A 262 -7.95 -5.65 -18.03
N PRO A 263 -8.58 -6.66 -17.41
CA PRO A 263 -9.32 -6.50 -16.17
C PRO A 263 -8.42 -5.99 -15.03
N ALA A 264 -8.93 -5.03 -14.26
CA ALA A 264 -8.24 -4.46 -13.11
C ALA A 264 -9.15 -4.46 -11.88
N PHE A 265 -8.62 -4.98 -10.77
CA PHE A 265 -9.28 -5.06 -9.47
C PHE A 265 -8.66 -4.01 -8.57
N ILE A 266 -9.46 -3.03 -8.13
CA ILE A 266 -8.98 -1.94 -7.27
C ILE A 266 -9.72 -1.99 -5.95
N HIS A 267 -8.99 -2.10 -4.83
CA HIS A 267 -9.62 -2.16 -3.52
C HIS A 267 -8.65 -1.85 -2.38
N GLY A 268 -9.07 -0.96 -1.47
CA GLY A 268 -8.31 -0.52 -0.32
C GLY A 268 -7.07 0.30 -0.67
N GLY A 269 -6.65 1.19 0.22
CA GLY A 269 -5.59 2.16 -0.06
C GLY A 269 -4.67 2.46 1.14
N PRO A 270 -4.22 1.47 1.94
CA PRO A 270 -3.33 1.73 3.07
C PRO A 270 -1.94 2.18 2.58
N PHE A 271 -1.32 3.15 3.28
CA PHE A 271 0.03 3.60 2.96
C PHE A 271 1.08 2.65 3.53
N ALA A 272 2.19 2.42 2.80
CA ALA A 272 3.22 1.47 3.21
C ALA A 272 4.23 2.03 4.22
N ASN A 273 4.33 3.35 4.40
CA ASN A 273 5.20 3.98 5.38
C ASN A 273 4.55 4.17 6.76
N ILE A 274 3.25 3.94 6.87
CA ILE A 274 2.46 4.10 8.13
C ILE A 274 1.46 2.97 8.36
N ALA A 275 1.27 2.08 7.39
CA ALA A 275 0.41 0.90 7.42
C ALA A 275 1.04 -0.21 6.55
N HIS A 276 0.32 -1.32 6.27
CA HIS A 276 0.89 -2.45 5.53
C HIS A 276 1.04 -2.24 4.01
N GLY A 277 0.39 -1.22 3.43
CA GLY A 277 0.69 -0.73 2.09
C GLY A 277 0.32 -1.63 0.91
N CYS A 278 -0.64 -2.53 1.08
CA CYS A 278 -1.08 -3.47 0.05
C CYS A 278 -2.58 -3.33 -0.19
N ASN A 279 -3.05 -3.66 -1.40
CA ASN A 279 -4.47 -3.81 -1.67
C ASN A 279 -5.05 -4.99 -0.86
N SER A 280 -6.38 -5.15 -0.89
CA SER A 280 -7.05 -6.16 -0.06
C SER A 280 -6.69 -7.59 -0.44
N ILE A 281 -6.81 -8.49 0.54
CA ILE A 281 -6.70 -9.95 0.34
C ILE A 281 -7.78 -10.41 -0.63
N VAL A 282 -9.01 -9.94 -0.45
CA VAL A 282 -10.16 -10.32 -1.27
C VAL A 282 -9.94 -9.94 -2.74
N ALA A 283 -9.57 -8.69 -3.04
CA ALA A 283 -9.31 -8.27 -4.43
C ALA A 283 -8.20 -9.08 -5.10
N THR A 284 -7.14 -9.42 -4.37
CA THR A 284 -6.07 -10.28 -4.90
C THR A 284 -6.58 -11.69 -5.18
N LYS A 285 -7.35 -12.29 -4.25
CA LYS A 285 -7.92 -13.64 -4.44
C LYS A 285 -8.99 -13.68 -5.52
N GLU A 286 -9.83 -12.64 -5.66
CA GLU A 286 -10.79 -12.53 -6.78
C GLU A 286 -10.06 -12.46 -8.13
N ALA A 287 -9.05 -11.60 -8.26
CA ALA A 287 -8.22 -11.53 -9.45
C ALA A 287 -7.57 -12.88 -9.79
N MET A 288 -7.06 -13.61 -8.78
CA MET A 288 -6.48 -14.95 -8.94
C MET A 288 -7.52 -16.02 -9.30
N SER A 289 -8.76 -15.85 -8.82
CA SER A 289 -9.88 -16.74 -9.20
C SER A 289 -10.31 -16.57 -10.65
N CYS A 290 -10.03 -15.39 -11.23
CA CYS A 290 -10.43 -15.00 -12.58
C CYS A 290 -9.32 -15.13 -13.63
N SER A 291 -8.05 -15.27 -13.23
CA SER A 291 -6.90 -15.16 -14.13
C SER A 291 -5.80 -16.18 -13.81
N ASP A 292 -5.04 -16.56 -14.85
CA ASP A 292 -3.90 -17.47 -14.69
C ASP A 292 -2.67 -16.73 -14.13
N TYR A 293 -2.57 -15.42 -14.40
CA TYR A 293 -1.54 -14.52 -13.89
C TYR A 293 -2.19 -13.31 -13.23
N VAL A 294 -1.70 -12.93 -12.06
CA VAL A 294 -2.14 -11.71 -11.38
C VAL A 294 -0.93 -10.86 -11.03
N VAL A 295 -0.93 -9.62 -11.49
CA VAL A 295 0.08 -8.63 -11.12
C VAL A 295 -0.46 -7.78 -10.00
N THR A 296 0.26 -7.70 -8.89
CA THR A 296 -0.06 -6.82 -7.76
C THR A 296 1.16 -6.02 -7.34
N GLU A 297 0.96 -4.96 -6.57
CA GLU A 297 2.05 -4.13 -6.08
C GLU A 297 2.03 -3.96 -4.57
N ALA A 298 3.21 -3.69 -4.00
CA ALA A 298 3.38 -3.21 -2.65
C ALA A 298 3.87 -1.75 -2.64
N GLY A 299 3.42 -0.96 -1.67
CA GLY A 299 3.74 0.46 -1.60
C GLY A 299 5.21 0.74 -1.34
N PHE A 300 5.75 1.83 -1.92
CA PHE A 300 7.16 2.23 -1.81
C PHE A 300 8.15 1.16 -2.25
N SER A 301 9.21 0.91 -1.46
CA SER A 301 10.34 0.04 -1.76
C SER A 301 10.19 -1.36 -1.15
N ALA A 302 11.12 -2.26 -1.52
CA ALA A 302 11.04 -3.65 -1.09
C ALA A 302 11.26 -3.83 0.42
N ASP A 303 12.04 -2.96 1.05
CA ASP A 303 12.26 -2.96 2.50
C ASP A 303 11.03 -2.53 3.30
N LEU A 304 10.10 -1.77 2.71
CA LEU A 304 8.86 -1.33 3.34
C LEU A 304 7.66 -2.13 2.85
N GLY A 305 7.32 -1.97 1.57
CA GLY A 305 6.09 -2.53 1.02
C GLY A 305 6.16 -4.03 0.81
N ALA A 306 7.24 -4.56 0.19
CA ALA A 306 7.33 -5.99 -0.06
C ALA A 306 7.53 -6.78 1.24
N GLU A 307 8.33 -6.28 2.20
CA GLU A 307 8.46 -6.88 3.53
C GLU A 307 7.06 -7.07 4.15
N LYS A 308 6.24 -6.01 4.22
CA LYS A 308 4.88 -6.07 4.79
C LYS A 308 3.91 -6.92 3.96
N PHE A 309 4.09 -6.94 2.64
CA PHE A 309 3.34 -7.84 1.79
C PHE A 309 3.58 -9.30 2.17
N TYR A 310 4.83 -9.69 2.41
CA TYR A 310 5.19 -11.04 2.83
C TYR A 310 4.80 -11.29 4.29
N ASP A 311 5.34 -10.50 5.22
CA ASP A 311 5.22 -10.75 6.66
C ASP A 311 3.82 -10.45 7.25
N ILE A 312 3.00 -9.66 6.56
CA ILE A 312 1.64 -9.35 7.02
C ILE A 312 0.59 -9.96 6.10
N LYS A 313 0.52 -9.50 4.83
CA LYS A 313 -0.56 -9.91 3.92
C LYS A 313 -0.49 -11.39 3.57
N CYS A 314 0.67 -11.89 3.12
CA CYS A 314 0.83 -13.30 2.77
C CYS A 314 0.72 -14.21 3.98
N ARG A 315 1.29 -13.83 5.12
CA ARG A 315 1.17 -14.58 6.39
C ARG A 315 -0.30 -14.80 6.78
N LYS A 316 -1.13 -13.74 6.69
CA LYS A 316 -2.55 -13.83 7.06
C LYS A 316 -3.42 -14.55 6.01
N SER A 317 -3.08 -14.45 4.74
CA SER A 317 -3.91 -14.93 3.63
C SER A 317 -3.51 -16.28 3.05
N GLY A 318 -2.30 -16.75 3.35
CA GLY A 318 -1.70 -17.93 2.71
C GLY A 318 -1.26 -17.72 1.25
N LEU A 319 -1.30 -16.48 0.74
CA LEU A 319 -0.85 -16.16 -0.62
C LEU A 319 0.64 -16.45 -0.79
N GLN A 320 1.00 -16.99 -1.96
CA GLN A 320 2.37 -17.35 -2.33
C GLN A 320 2.73 -16.69 -3.68
N PRO A 321 3.53 -15.61 -3.69
CA PRO A 321 3.99 -15.05 -4.96
C PRO A 321 4.86 -16.04 -5.72
N SER A 322 4.62 -16.17 -7.03
CA SER A 322 5.43 -17.01 -7.92
C SER A 322 6.72 -16.30 -8.35
N LEU A 323 6.73 -14.98 -8.31
CA LEU A 323 7.84 -14.13 -8.72
C LEU A 323 7.70 -12.74 -8.11
N THR A 324 8.83 -12.08 -7.86
CA THR A 324 8.89 -10.67 -7.47
C THR A 324 9.63 -9.84 -8.53
N ILE A 325 9.04 -8.73 -8.96
CA ILE A 325 9.67 -7.76 -9.84
C ILE A 325 10.21 -6.61 -9.00
N LEU A 326 11.50 -6.36 -9.10
CA LEU A 326 12.15 -5.20 -8.50
C LEU A 326 12.31 -4.10 -9.55
N VAL A 327 11.48 -3.08 -9.44
CA VAL A 327 11.53 -1.93 -10.35
C VAL A 327 12.67 -0.99 -9.93
N ALA A 328 13.50 -0.61 -10.88
CA ALA A 328 14.49 0.43 -10.72
C ALA A 328 14.38 1.47 -11.85
N THR A 329 14.94 2.64 -11.67
CA THR A 329 15.11 3.67 -12.69
C THR A 329 16.57 4.13 -12.71
N VAL A 330 17.06 4.53 -13.86
CA VAL A 330 18.42 5.12 -13.99
C VAL A 330 18.55 6.31 -13.03
N GLN A 331 17.56 7.22 -13.04
CA GLN A 331 17.56 8.38 -12.14
C GLN A 331 17.53 7.97 -10.66
N GLY A 332 16.75 6.94 -10.31
CA GLY A 332 16.69 6.40 -8.94
C GLY A 332 18.05 5.89 -8.47
N LEU A 333 18.74 5.12 -9.31
CA LEU A 333 20.09 4.62 -9.00
C LEU A 333 21.11 5.75 -8.89
N LYS A 334 21.07 6.74 -9.79
CA LYS A 334 21.98 7.93 -9.69
C LYS A 334 21.77 8.69 -8.38
N VAL A 335 20.51 8.89 -7.94
CA VAL A 335 20.24 9.53 -6.65
C VAL A 335 20.78 8.68 -5.49
N GLN A 336 20.60 7.36 -5.54
CA GLN A 336 21.17 6.46 -4.53
C GLN A 336 22.72 6.43 -4.57
N GLY A 337 23.32 6.73 -5.73
CA GLY A 337 24.76 6.94 -5.93
C GLY A 337 25.24 8.36 -5.59
N GLY A 338 24.39 9.21 -4.99
CA GLY A 338 24.76 10.52 -4.46
C GLY A 338 24.60 11.71 -5.42
N VAL A 339 23.95 11.53 -6.58
CA VAL A 339 23.69 12.62 -7.54
C VAL A 339 22.54 13.51 -7.10
N ASP A 340 22.71 14.83 -7.19
CA ASP A 340 21.65 15.80 -6.92
C ASP A 340 20.55 15.73 -7.98
N TYR A 341 19.29 15.96 -7.55
CA TYR A 341 18.13 15.98 -8.44
C TYR A 341 18.22 17.03 -9.56
N ALA A 342 18.95 18.11 -9.36
CA ALA A 342 19.10 19.17 -10.35
C ALA A 342 19.79 18.69 -11.64
N VAL A 343 20.72 17.73 -11.51
CA VAL A 343 21.54 17.21 -12.63
C VAL A 343 21.28 15.71 -12.90
N VAL A 344 20.26 15.12 -12.29
CA VAL A 344 19.98 13.67 -12.38
C VAL A 344 19.67 13.18 -13.80
N LYS A 345 19.31 14.08 -14.71
CA LYS A 345 19.03 13.78 -16.13
C LYS A 345 20.27 13.74 -17.02
N GLU A 346 21.40 14.25 -16.54
CA GLU A 346 22.67 14.19 -17.26
C GLU A 346 23.25 12.78 -17.20
N GLU A 347 23.88 12.29 -18.27
CA GLU A 347 24.50 10.97 -18.28
C GLU A 347 25.57 10.86 -17.19
N ASN A 348 25.48 9.81 -16.38
CA ASN A 348 26.47 9.53 -15.33
C ASN A 348 26.47 8.03 -14.96
N VAL A 349 27.21 7.24 -15.76
CA VAL A 349 27.35 5.78 -15.54
C VAL A 349 27.99 5.48 -14.18
N ALA A 350 29.01 6.23 -13.77
CA ALA A 350 29.68 6.01 -12.50
C ALA A 350 28.73 6.18 -11.30
N ALA A 351 27.80 7.14 -11.37
CA ALA A 351 26.79 7.31 -10.34
C ALA A 351 25.74 6.19 -10.35
N VAL A 352 25.39 5.65 -11.53
CA VAL A 352 24.53 4.45 -11.64
C VAL A 352 25.21 3.28 -10.93
N GLU A 353 26.51 3.05 -11.19
CA GLU A 353 27.30 1.98 -10.57
C GLU A 353 27.40 2.14 -9.04
N ALA A 354 27.61 3.36 -8.55
CA ALA A 354 27.58 3.65 -7.11
C ALA A 354 26.20 3.34 -6.48
N GLY A 355 25.13 3.52 -7.24
CA GLY A 355 23.76 3.17 -6.81
C GLY A 355 23.47 1.68 -6.75
N PHE A 356 24.33 0.81 -7.26
CA PHE A 356 24.15 -0.65 -7.21
C PHE A 356 24.13 -1.20 -5.78
N GLU A 357 24.76 -0.56 -4.82
CA GLU A 357 24.67 -0.96 -3.41
C GLU A 357 23.21 -0.99 -2.92
N ASN A 358 22.40 -0.01 -3.33
CA ASN A 358 20.97 0.04 -3.00
C ASN A 358 20.19 -1.09 -3.70
N LEU A 359 20.44 -1.29 -5.00
CA LEU A 359 19.84 -2.37 -5.78
C LEU A 359 20.16 -3.73 -5.19
N ASP A 360 21.43 -4.00 -4.90
CA ASP A 360 21.92 -5.28 -4.37
C ASP A 360 21.34 -5.60 -3.01
N LYS A 361 21.17 -4.59 -2.15
CA LYS A 361 20.54 -4.78 -0.85
C LYS A 361 19.07 -5.18 -0.99
N HIS A 362 18.32 -4.53 -1.88
CA HIS A 362 16.94 -4.92 -2.16
C HIS A 362 16.86 -6.34 -2.74
N LEU A 363 17.74 -6.72 -3.66
CA LEU A 363 17.83 -8.07 -4.22
C LEU A 363 18.09 -9.11 -3.12
N ARG A 364 19.07 -8.84 -2.24
CA ARG A 364 19.37 -9.73 -1.09
C ARG A 364 18.16 -9.87 -0.17
N ASN A 365 17.48 -8.77 0.14
CA ASN A 365 16.30 -8.79 1.01
C ASN A 365 15.17 -9.62 0.42
N ILE A 366 14.84 -9.44 -0.86
CA ILE A 366 13.78 -10.21 -1.55
C ILE A 366 14.13 -11.72 -1.54
N ARG A 367 15.38 -12.07 -1.80
CA ARG A 367 15.85 -13.46 -1.79
C ARG A 367 15.78 -14.12 -0.40
N LYS A 368 15.92 -13.35 0.70
CA LYS A 368 15.71 -13.86 2.07
C LYS A 368 14.30 -14.42 2.29
N PHE A 369 13.30 -13.83 1.65
CA PHE A 369 11.92 -14.31 1.69
C PHE A 369 11.66 -15.54 0.79
N GLY A 370 12.71 -16.10 0.14
CA GLY A 370 12.60 -17.26 -0.75
C GLY A 370 12.13 -16.87 -2.16
N GLN A 371 12.14 -15.59 -2.51
CA GLN A 371 11.61 -15.12 -3.78
C GLN A 371 12.63 -15.15 -4.91
N THR A 372 12.21 -15.66 -6.07
CA THR A 372 12.87 -15.41 -7.35
C THR A 372 12.58 -13.98 -7.76
N VAL A 373 13.59 -13.26 -8.28
CA VAL A 373 13.48 -11.84 -8.57
C VAL A 373 14.00 -11.50 -9.97
N ILE A 374 13.26 -10.62 -10.66
CA ILE A 374 13.65 -9.97 -11.92
C ILE A 374 13.78 -8.47 -11.66
N VAL A 375 14.79 -7.83 -12.24
CA VAL A 375 14.94 -6.38 -12.27
C VAL A 375 14.25 -5.83 -13.53
N ALA A 376 13.31 -4.92 -13.34
CA ALA A 376 12.67 -4.19 -14.42
C ALA A 376 13.10 -2.73 -14.38
N ILE A 377 13.75 -2.24 -15.45
CA ILE A 377 14.07 -0.83 -15.59
C ILE A 377 12.90 -0.09 -16.19
N ASN A 378 12.28 0.80 -15.41
CA ASN A 378 11.31 1.77 -15.93
C ASN A 378 12.08 2.90 -16.60
N ARG A 379 12.23 2.81 -17.93
CA ARG A 379 13.10 3.68 -18.73
C ARG A 379 12.42 5.02 -19.01
N PHE A 380 13.14 6.11 -18.74
CA PHE A 380 12.74 7.48 -19.09
C PHE A 380 13.44 7.95 -20.38
N PRO A 381 12.87 8.94 -21.10
CA PRO A 381 13.50 9.46 -22.34
C PRO A 381 14.91 10.06 -22.16
N SER A 382 15.25 10.46 -20.94
CA SER A 382 16.58 11.00 -20.60
C SER A 382 17.63 9.94 -20.32
N ASP A 383 17.25 8.67 -20.19
CA ASP A 383 18.16 7.58 -19.81
C ASP A 383 18.97 7.14 -21.04
N THR A 384 20.29 7.10 -20.92
CA THR A 384 21.15 6.71 -22.03
C THR A 384 21.32 5.20 -22.13
N ASP A 385 21.70 4.72 -23.33
CA ASP A 385 21.94 3.28 -23.54
C ASP A 385 23.15 2.80 -22.71
N ALA A 386 24.15 3.64 -22.48
CA ALA A 386 25.31 3.32 -21.65
C ALA A 386 24.92 3.06 -20.19
N GLU A 387 24.04 3.91 -19.62
CA GLU A 387 23.52 3.75 -18.26
C GLU A 387 22.69 2.47 -18.11
N VAL A 388 21.82 2.19 -19.09
CA VAL A 388 21.00 0.96 -19.10
C VAL A 388 21.86 -0.28 -19.25
N ALA A 389 22.87 -0.26 -20.14
CA ALA A 389 23.79 -1.39 -20.35
C ALA A 389 24.66 -1.70 -19.11
N ALA A 390 25.03 -0.68 -18.34
CA ALA A 390 25.71 -0.89 -17.05
C ALA A 390 24.85 -1.68 -16.06
N ILE A 391 23.55 -1.33 -15.96
CA ILE A 391 22.59 -2.04 -15.08
C ILE A 391 22.38 -3.48 -15.57
N GLU A 392 22.17 -3.68 -16.87
CA GLU A 392 22.02 -5.00 -17.46
C GLU A 392 23.24 -5.89 -17.19
N THR A 393 24.45 -5.36 -17.40
CA THR A 393 25.70 -6.08 -17.13
C THR A 393 25.82 -6.47 -15.66
N HIS A 394 25.44 -5.56 -14.76
CA HIS A 394 25.44 -5.83 -13.32
C HIS A 394 24.44 -6.94 -12.96
N CYS A 395 23.20 -6.89 -13.44
CA CYS A 395 22.19 -7.92 -13.22
C CYS A 395 22.63 -9.28 -13.75
N ARG A 396 23.23 -9.31 -14.95
CA ARG A 396 23.77 -10.54 -15.55
C ARG A 396 24.87 -11.15 -14.68
N ARG A 397 25.76 -10.34 -14.11
CA ARG A 397 26.83 -10.79 -13.18
C ARG A 397 26.25 -11.41 -11.90
N LEU A 398 25.10 -10.90 -11.43
CA LEU A 398 24.40 -11.42 -10.25
C LEU A 398 23.49 -12.63 -10.53
N GLY A 399 23.38 -13.05 -11.80
CA GLY A 399 22.45 -14.10 -12.22
C GLY A 399 21.00 -13.71 -12.00
N VAL A 400 20.65 -12.43 -12.21
CA VAL A 400 19.31 -11.89 -12.06
C VAL A 400 18.73 -11.57 -13.43
N GLY A 401 17.48 -11.97 -13.68
CA GLY A 401 16.75 -11.61 -14.89
C GLY A 401 16.61 -10.08 -14.99
N PHE A 402 16.76 -9.56 -16.22
CA PHE A 402 16.69 -8.13 -16.50
C PHE A 402 15.84 -7.86 -17.73
N ALA A 403 14.97 -6.86 -17.66
CA ALA A 403 14.24 -6.36 -18.82
C ALA A 403 14.00 -4.84 -18.72
N VAL A 404 13.92 -4.19 -19.88
CA VAL A 404 13.56 -2.77 -20.00
C VAL A 404 12.06 -2.65 -20.18
N ASN A 405 11.42 -1.84 -19.34
CA ASN A 405 10.00 -1.50 -19.47
C ASN A 405 9.82 -0.11 -20.09
N ARG A 406 9.11 -0.05 -21.23
CA ARG A 406 8.74 1.19 -21.94
C ARG A 406 7.22 1.40 -21.96
N ALA A 407 6.48 0.74 -21.07
CA ALA A 407 5.02 0.79 -21.10
C ALA A 407 4.43 2.19 -20.92
N PHE A 408 5.17 3.13 -20.30
CA PHE A 408 4.75 4.52 -20.20
C PHE A 408 4.52 5.15 -21.57
N SER A 409 5.41 4.91 -22.55
CA SER A 409 5.33 5.49 -23.90
C SER A 409 4.66 4.58 -24.93
N GLU A 410 4.73 3.25 -24.74
CA GLU A 410 4.39 2.25 -25.76
C GLU A 410 3.26 1.28 -25.31
N GLY A 411 2.68 1.48 -24.13
CA GLY A 411 1.66 0.58 -23.59
C GLY A 411 2.15 -0.85 -23.44
N GLY A 412 1.31 -1.81 -23.70
CA GLY A 412 1.64 -3.24 -23.60
C GLY A 412 2.79 -3.69 -24.50
N ALA A 413 2.96 -3.06 -25.68
CA ALA A 413 4.07 -3.38 -26.58
C ALA A 413 5.43 -3.12 -25.91
N GLY A 414 5.55 -2.03 -25.14
CA GLY A 414 6.77 -1.70 -24.41
C GLY A 414 7.07 -2.60 -23.21
N ALA A 415 6.19 -3.55 -22.88
CA ALA A 415 6.34 -4.50 -21.78
C ALA A 415 6.35 -5.97 -22.22
N GLU A 416 6.29 -6.28 -23.53
CA GLU A 416 6.25 -7.68 -24.01
C GLU A 416 7.53 -8.45 -23.64
N GLU A 417 8.71 -7.83 -23.72
CA GLU A 417 9.98 -8.45 -23.33
C GLU A 417 9.96 -8.84 -21.85
N LEU A 418 9.55 -7.92 -20.98
CA LEU A 418 9.39 -8.19 -19.55
C LEU A 418 8.36 -9.30 -19.32
N ALA A 419 7.23 -9.29 -20.04
CA ALA A 419 6.19 -10.30 -19.91
C ALA A 419 6.68 -11.70 -20.30
N ARG A 420 7.45 -11.85 -21.38
CA ARG A 420 8.06 -13.12 -21.78
C ARG A 420 9.07 -13.60 -20.74
N LEU A 421 9.95 -12.72 -20.28
CA LEU A 421 10.92 -13.04 -19.23
C LEU A 421 10.24 -13.52 -17.95
N VAL A 422 9.13 -12.86 -17.54
CA VAL A 422 8.32 -13.25 -16.37
C VAL A 422 7.75 -14.66 -16.53
N VAL A 423 7.14 -14.96 -17.68
CA VAL A 423 6.57 -16.30 -17.94
C VAL A 423 7.67 -17.36 -17.93
N ASP A 424 8.75 -17.13 -18.66
CA ASP A 424 9.89 -18.06 -18.74
C ASP A 424 10.51 -18.32 -17.38
N THR A 425 10.64 -17.27 -16.54
CA THR A 425 11.22 -17.40 -15.21
C THR A 425 10.29 -18.19 -14.28
N ILE A 426 8.98 -17.92 -14.29
CA ILE A 426 8.01 -18.67 -13.46
C ILE A 426 7.97 -20.14 -13.85
N GLU A 427 8.12 -20.47 -15.14
CA GLU A 427 8.12 -21.85 -15.61
C GLU A 427 9.40 -22.61 -15.25
N ARG A 428 10.55 -21.93 -15.25
CA ARG A 428 11.87 -22.58 -14.98
C ARG A 428 12.27 -22.53 -13.52
N GLU A 429 12.02 -21.41 -12.84
CA GLU A 429 12.53 -21.13 -11.49
C GLU A 429 11.52 -20.31 -10.69
N PRO A 430 10.31 -20.86 -10.38
CA PRO A 430 9.36 -20.16 -9.53
C PRO A 430 9.92 -19.93 -8.14
N SER A 431 9.37 -18.91 -7.44
CA SER A 431 9.74 -18.65 -6.04
C SER A 431 9.53 -19.88 -5.17
N ALA A 432 10.45 -20.08 -4.23
CA ALA A 432 10.29 -21.06 -3.16
C ALA A 432 9.15 -20.65 -2.20
N PRO A 433 8.62 -21.56 -1.36
CA PRO A 433 7.70 -21.20 -0.31
C PRO A 433 8.23 -20.04 0.54
N LEU A 434 7.34 -19.11 0.88
CA LEU A 434 7.71 -17.91 1.63
C LEU A 434 8.39 -18.27 2.95
N ARG A 435 9.48 -17.55 3.21
CA ARG A 435 10.12 -17.47 4.52
C ARG A 435 9.77 -16.11 5.11
N PHE A 436 9.38 -16.10 6.36
CA PHE A 436 9.07 -14.87 7.09
C PHE A 436 10.28 -14.36 7.85
N ALA A 437 10.38 -13.04 8.01
CA ALA A 437 11.51 -12.43 8.74
C ALA A 437 11.51 -12.82 10.23
N TYR A 438 10.36 -13.17 10.79
CA TYR A 438 10.20 -13.55 12.19
C TYR A 438 9.10 -14.61 12.36
N ALA A 439 9.11 -15.32 13.49
CA ALA A 439 8.08 -16.27 13.89
C ALA A 439 6.92 -15.56 14.64
N ASP A 440 5.72 -16.14 14.62
CA ASP A 440 4.57 -15.60 15.39
C ASP A 440 4.84 -15.69 16.91
N SER A 441 5.64 -16.68 17.34
CA SER A 441 6.04 -16.88 18.74
C SER A 441 7.10 -15.92 19.25
N ASP A 442 7.77 -15.16 18.37
CA ASP A 442 8.74 -14.15 18.81
C ASP A 442 8.02 -13.02 19.58
N SER A 443 8.67 -12.45 20.58
CA SER A 443 8.20 -11.24 21.26
C SER A 443 8.11 -10.07 20.29
N ILE A 444 7.36 -9.02 20.65
CA ILE A 444 7.26 -7.82 19.83
C ILE A 444 8.65 -7.21 19.59
N GLU A 445 9.49 -7.16 20.64
CA GLU A 445 10.87 -6.65 20.55
C GLU A 445 11.71 -7.48 19.57
N GLU A 446 11.68 -8.81 19.67
CA GLU A 446 12.42 -9.70 18.76
C GLU A 446 12.00 -9.55 17.30
N LYS A 447 10.69 -9.44 17.02
CA LYS A 447 10.17 -9.18 15.67
C LYS A 447 10.72 -7.89 15.08
N VAL A 448 10.69 -6.80 15.87
CA VAL A 448 11.22 -5.50 15.44
C VAL A 448 12.72 -5.56 15.21
N VAL A 449 13.48 -6.19 16.10
CA VAL A 449 14.93 -6.34 15.98
C VAL A 449 15.28 -7.13 14.71
N LYS A 450 14.60 -8.25 14.43
CA LYS A 450 14.84 -9.06 13.24
C LYS A 450 14.61 -8.27 11.95
N VAL A 451 13.49 -7.56 11.82
CA VAL A 451 13.23 -6.73 10.64
C VAL A 451 14.28 -5.61 10.52
N ALA A 452 14.59 -4.93 11.62
CA ALA A 452 15.54 -3.83 11.64
C ALA A 452 16.95 -4.27 11.23
N THR A 453 17.43 -5.39 11.76
CA THR A 453 18.79 -5.88 11.49
C THR A 453 18.90 -6.60 10.15
N GLU A 454 17.95 -7.49 9.84
CA GLU A 454 18.06 -8.35 8.66
C GLU A 454 17.61 -7.65 7.36
N ILE A 455 16.61 -6.78 7.44
CA ILE A 455 16.04 -6.11 6.25
C ILE A 455 16.60 -4.70 6.10
N TYR A 456 16.66 -3.91 7.19
CA TYR A 456 17.13 -2.53 7.11
C TYR A 456 18.65 -2.38 7.27
N GLY A 457 19.34 -3.34 7.92
CA GLY A 457 20.78 -3.28 8.18
C GLY A 457 21.14 -2.41 9.39
N ALA A 458 20.20 -2.24 10.34
CA ALA A 458 20.49 -1.61 11.62
C ALA A 458 21.45 -2.49 12.45
N THR A 459 22.34 -1.86 13.22
CA THR A 459 23.22 -2.54 14.17
C THR A 459 22.52 -2.81 15.50
N SER A 460 21.56 -1.96 15.86
CA SER A 460 20.80 -2.06 17.10
C SER A 460 19.44 -1.35 16.97
N VAL A 461 18.55 -1.63 17.91
CA VAL A 461 17.25 -0.94 18.04
C VAL A 461 17.14 -0.34 19.43
N VAL A 462 16.81 0.93 19.50
CA VAL A 462 16.55 1.64 20.75
C VAL A 462 15.08 2.00 20.86
N PHE A 463 14.44 1.53 21.91
CA PHE A 463 13.04 1.79 22.19
C PHE A 463 12.88 2.89 23.22
N SER A 464 12.01 3.86 22.98
CA SER A 464 11.63 4.84 23.99
C SER A 464 10.96 4.16 25.19
N THR A 465 10.93 4.86 26.32
CA THR A 465 10.25 4.34 27.53
C THR A 465 8.75 4.09 27.27
N SER A 466 8.09 4.95 26.49
CA SER A 466 6.68 4.78 26.12
C SER A 466 6.47 3.53 25.24
N ALA A 467 7.34 3.31 24.23
CA ALA A 467 7.29 2.16 23.36
C ALA A 467 7.47 0.84 24.15
N ARG A 468 8.48 0.77 25.04
CA ARG A 468 8.69 -0.42 25.90
C ARG A 468 7.48 -0.71 26.81
N ARG A 469 6.91 0.34 27.43
CA ARG A 469 5.72 0.18 28.27
C ARG A 469 4.53 -0.33 27.48
N MET A 470 4.30 0.20 26.27
CA MET A 470 3.21 -0.26 25.40
C MET A 470 3.42 -1.71 24.98
N MET A 471 4.62 -2.11 24.51
CA MET A 471 4.92 -3.51 24.15
C MET A 471 4.61 -4.48 25.29
N GLN A 472 5.07 -4.17 26.52
CA GLN A 472 4.78 -4.98 27.71
C GLN A 472 3.28 -5.06 28.02
N THR A 473 2.55 -3.96 27.81
CA THR A 473 1.08 -3.94 27.99
C THR A 473 0.39 -4.83 26.96
N LEU A 474 0.80 -4.77 25.70
CA LEU A 474 0.25 -5.58 24.63
C LEU A 474 0.54 -7.09 24.84
N GLU A 475 1.75 -7.45 25.24
CA GLU A 475 2.12 -8.84 25.53
C GLU A 475 1.32 -9.39 26.71
N ARG A 476 1.16 -8.62 27.80
CA ARG A 476 0.31 -9.04 28.94
C ARG A 476 -1.16 -9.25 28.57
N ASN A 477 -1.66 -8.53 27.56
CA ASN A 477 -3.02 -8.66 27.04
C ASN A 477 -3.13 -9.67 25.87
N GLY A 478 -2.11 -10.53 25.66
CA GLY A 478 -2.15 -11.61 24.67
C GLY A 478 -1.98 -11.18 23.21
N MET A 479 -1.57 -9.92 22.95
CA MET A 479 -1.41 -9.36 21.60
C MET A 479 0.03 -9.51 21.05
N GLY A 480 0.94 -10.16 21.78
CA GLY A 480 2.34 -10.33 21.38
C GLY A 480 2.54 -11.13 20.09
N HIS A 481 1.57 -11.97 19.70
CA HIS A 481 1.63 -12.77 18.48
C HIS A 481 1.34 -11.98 17.19
N PHE A 482 0.83 -10.74 17.28
CA PHE A 482 0.53 -9.92 16.10
C PHE A 482 1.81 -9.61 15.30
N PRO A 483 1.73 -9.58 13.95
CA PRO A 483 2.84 -9.12 13.12
C PRO A 483 3.14 -7.63 13.37
N VAL A 484 4.41 -7.26 13.18
CA VAL A 484 4.86 -5.88 13.31
C VAL A 484 4.87 -5.18 11.96
N CYS A 485 4.48 -3.91 11.96
CA CYS A 485 4.44 -3.03 10.80
C CYS A 485 5.31 -1.81 11.11
N ILE A 486 6.58 -1.82 10.71
CA ILE A 486 7.49 -0.71 11.01
C ILE A 486 7.17 0.48 10.10
N ALA A 487 6.78 1.59 10.71
CA ALA A 487 6.52 2.86 10.07
C ALA A 487 7.80 3.71 10.11
N LYS A 488 8.39 3.98 8.95
CA LYS A 488 9.60 4.80 8.80
C LYS A 488 9.60 5.57 7.48
N THR A 489 10.61 6.43 7.28
CA THR A 489 10.79 7.12 6.00
C THR A 489 10.95 6.13 4.84
N GLN A 490 10.36 6.45 3.69
CA GLN A 490 10.50 5.68 2.45
C GLN A 490 11.76 6.01 1.64
N TYR A 491 12.54 6.98 2.05
CA TYR A 491 13.67 7.52 1.28
C TYR A 491 15.03 6.90 1.66
N SER A 492 15.07 6.02 2.65
CA SER A 492 16.29 5.35 3.10
C SER A 492 15.95 4.01 3.75
N PHE A 493 16.89 3.09 3.80
CA PHE A 493 16.80 1.92 4.69
C PHE A 493 16.81 2.33 6.18
N SER A 494 17.48 3.43 6.52
CA SER A 494 17.51 4.00 7.87
C SER A 494 16.27 4.86 8.16
N THR A 495 16.25 5.51 9.32
CA THR A 495 15.27 6.55 9.67
C THR A 495 15.67 7.96 9.21
N ASP A 496 16.90 8.13 8.71
CA ASP A 496 17.37 9.40 8.12
C ASP A 496 17.14 9.41 6.60
N PRO A 497 16.23 10.26 6.07
CA PRO A 497 15.92 10.32 4.66
C PRO A 497 17.08 10.81 3.77
N LYS A 498 18.16 11.31 4.35
CA LYS A 498 19.35 11.79 3.62
C LYS A 498 20.40 10.70 3.45
N ARG A 499 20.28 9.58 4.15
CA ARG A 499 21.24 8.48 4.09
C ARG A 499 20.93 7.58 2.90
N MET A 500 21.69 7.78 1.81
CA MET A 500 21.51 7.09 0.53
C MET A 500 22.25 5.74 0.48
N GLY A 501 22.12 5.01 -0.63
CA GLY A 501 22.78 3.74 -0.89
C GLY A 501 22.23 2.60 -0.05
N ALA A 502 23.12 1.75 0.47
CA ALA A 502 22.75 0.61 1.34
C ALA A 502 22.39 1.04 2.76
N ALA A 503 22.84 2.19 3.22
CA ALA A 503 22.58 2.77 4.54
C ALA A 503 22.73 1.78 5.72
N ASP A 504 23.81 0.98 5.72
CA ASP A 504 24.09 0.02 6.79
C ASP A 504 24.73 0.67 8.02
N GLY A 505 24.72 0.01 9.17
CA GLY A 505 25.44 0.42 10.36
C GLY A 505 24.83 1.63 11.06
N PHE A 506 23.54 1.62 11.30
CA PHE A 506 22.81 2.66 12.04
C PHE A 506 22.02 2.03 13.21
N GLU A 507 21.63 2.89 14.14
CA GLU A 507 20.72 2.52 15.21
C GLU A 507 19.29 2.91 14.83
N LEU A 508 18.33 1.97 14.92
CA LEU A 508 16.93 2.26 14.67
C LEU A 508 16.27 2.80 15.95
N GLN A 509 15.81 4.05 15.91
CA GLN A 509 15.07 4.66 17.01
C GLN A 509 13.58 4.36 16.89
N VAL A 510 13.00 3.64 17.85
CA VAL A 510 11.56 3.41 17.97
C VAL A 510 10.97 4.38 18.99
N ASN A 511 10.17 5.32 18.48
CA ASN A 511 9.60 6.41 19.28
C ASN A 511 8.28 6.01 19.94
N ASP A 512 7.47 5.20 19.25
CA ASP A 512 6.14 4.82 19.74
C ASP A 512 5.72 3.46 19.18
N VAL A 513 4.74 2.82 19.83
CA VAL A 513 4.10 1.57 19.39
C VAL A 513 2.59 1.76 19.49
N ILE A 514 1.90 1.53 18.38
CA ILE A 514 0.46 1.67 18.22
C ILE A 514 -0.12 0.29 17.87
N VAL A 515 -1.14 -0.14 18.58
CA VAL A 515 -1.83 -1.38 18.26
C VAL A 515 -3.04 -1.11 17.37
N ASN A 516 -3.14 -1.85 16.29
CA ASN A 516 -4.33 -2.01 15.47
C ASN A 516 -4.90 -3.40 15.76
N SER A 517 -5.61 -3.53 16.88
CA SER A 517 -6.01 -4.83 17.45
C SER A 517 -7.05 -5.55 16.60
N GLY A 518 -7.96 -4.83 15.95
CA GLY A 518 -8.91 -5.38 14.99
C GLY A 518 -8.21 -5.84 13.69
N ALA A 519 -7.21 -5.10 13.22
CA ALA A 519 -6.37 -5.52 12.10
C ALA A 519 -5.38 -6.63 12.49
N GLU A 520 -5.25 -6.91 13.80
CA GLU A 520 -4.27 -7.86 14.36
C GLU A 520 -2.85 -7.51 13.91
N MET A 521 -2.43 -6.25 14.12
CA MET A 521 -1.16 -5.71 13.66
C MET A 521 -0.63 -4.66 14.64
N ILE A 522 0.68 -4.64 14.86
CA ILE A 522 1.36 -3.67 15.70
C ILE A 522 2.15 -2.71 14.83
N VAL A 523 1.80 -1.43 14.85
CA VAL A 523 2.53 -0.38 14.13
C VAL A 523 3.64 0.14 15.03
N VAL A 524 4.88 0.00 14.58
CA VAL A 524 6.09 0.43 15.27
C VAL A 524 6.60 1.71 14.62
N VAL A 525 6.51 2.83 15.32
CA VAL A 525 6.86 4.15 14.79
C VAL A 525 8.36 4.39 14.97
N ALA A 526 9.09 4.41 13.85
CA ALA A 526 10.54 4.62 13.83
C ALA A 526 10.89 5.95 13.14
N GLY A 527 11.61 6.79 13.85
CA GLY A 527 11.95 8.15 13.41
C GLY A 527 10.74 9.10 13.36
N ASP A 528 10.85 10.17 12.58
CA ASP A 528 9.85 11.26 12.51
C ASP A 528 8.77 10.97 11.48
N ILE A 529 7.94 9.98 11.71
CA ILE A 529 6.80 9.64 10.85
C ILE A 529 5.51 10.27 11.37
N LEU A 530 4.77 10.89 10.46
CA LEU A 530 3.50 11.55 10.75
C LEU A 530 2.34 10.82 10.06
N ARG A 531 1.33 10.45 10.83
CA ARG A 531 0.11 9.81 10.33
C ARG A 531 -0.91 10.79 9.73
N MET A 532 -0.71 12.10 9.94
CA MET A 532 -1.40 13.18 9.24
C MET A 532 -0.37 14.01 8.46
N PRO A 533 -0.18 13.76 7.15
CA PRO A 533 0.72 14.54 6.32
C PRO A 533 0.29 16.00 6.21
N GLY A 534 1.23 16.90 5.96
CA GLY A 534 0.94 18.29 5.64
C GLY A 534 1.00 18.53 4.13
N LEU A 535 0.25 19.52 3.64
CA LEU A 535 0.41 20.00 2.27
C LEU A 535 1.80 20.60 2.03
N PRO A 536 2.41 20.41 0.85
CA PRO A 536 3.67 21.03 0.48
C PRO A 536 3.48 22.53 0.19
N LYS A 537 4.59 23.26 0.03
CA LYS A 537 4.56 24.68 -0.33
C LYS A 537 3.81 24.96 -1.66
N LYS A 538 3.89 24.04 -2.60
CA LYS A 538 3.17 24.08 -3.89
C LYS A 538 2.38 22.78 -4.05
N PRO A 539 1.16 22.70 -3.54
CA PRO A 539 0.33 21.49 -3.69
C PRO A 539 -0.16 21.33 -5.13
N MET A 540 -0.41 20.10 -5.54
CA MET A 540 -0.99 19.77 -6.86
C MET A 540 -2.34 20.44 -7.09
N ALA A 541 -3.09 20.71 -6.02
CA ALA A 541 -4.34 21.46 -6.06
C ALA A 541 -4.27 22.80 -6.83
N LEU A 542 -3.09 23.44 -6.89
CA LEU A 542 -2.88 24.67 -7.66
C LEU A 542 -2.98 24.46 -9.18
N ASN A 543 -2.84 23.24 -9.66
CA ASN A 543 -2.87 22.88 -11.08
C ASN A 543 -4.21 22.27 -11.49
N ILE A 544 -5.02 21.81 -10.52
CA ILE A 544 -6.29 21.11 -10.77
C ILE A 544 -7.41 22.13 -10.91
N ARG A 545 -8.16 22.07 -12.01
CA ARG A 545 -9.30 22.95 -12.27
C ARG A 545 -10.31 22.31 -13.23
N ILE A 546 -11.49 22.88 -13.31
CA ILE A 546 -12.45 22.59 -14.37
C ILE A 546 -12.32 23.68 -15.45
N LYS A 547 -12.12 23.26 -16.69
CA LYS A 547 -12.11 24.12 -17.86
C LYS A 547 -12.98 23.49 -18.95
N ASP A 548 -13.92 24.24 -19.48
CA ASP A 548 -14.87 23.78 -20.50
C ASP A 548 -15.61 22.48 -20.10
N GLY A 549 -15.94 22.32 -18.81
CA GLY A 549 -16.59 21.14 -18.25
C GLY A 549 -15.68 19.92 -18.03
N LEU A 550 -14.39 20.04 -18.33
CA LEU A 550 -13.40 18.97 -18.20
C LEU A 550 -12.40 19.27 -17.06
N ILE A 551 -11.96 18.23 -16.36
CA ILE A 551 -10.93 18.36 -15.33
C ILE A 551 -9.56 18.49 -16.03
N GLU A 552 -8.76 19.48 -15.66
CA GLU A 552 -7.36 19.67 -16.05
C GLU A 552 -6.45 19.52 -14.83
N GLY A 553 -5.20 19.08 -15.05
CA GLY A 553 -4.15 19.03 -14.03
C GLY A 553 -4.23 17.88 -13.04
N LEU A 554 -5.20 16.99 -13.16
CA LEU A 554 -5.24 15.73 -12.41
C LEU A 554 -4.31 14.71 -13.09
N SER A 555 -3.45 14.07 -12.35
CA SER A 555 -2.45 13.09 -12.83
C SER A 555 -2.42 11.83 -11.96
#